data_6bf9c564eae2efe94ab57c635c2ec451
#
_entry.id   6bf9c564eae2efe94ab57c635c2ec451
#
_cell.length_a   1.000
_cell.length_b   1.000
_cell.length_c   1.000
_cell.angle_alpha   90.00
_cell.angle_beta   90.00
_cell.angle_gamma   90.00
#
_symmetry.space_group_name_H-M   'P 1'
#
loop_
_entity.id
_entity.type
_entity.pdbx_description
1 polymer ?
#
loop_
_entity_poly.entity_id
_entity_poly.type
_entity_poly.pdbx_seq_one_letter_code
_entity_poly.pdbx_strand_id
1 'polypeptide(L)'
;MANYRIAQAAKIIEELLTGLDQAYWEASTIERKDFFYDLISAVHGEISEISKLSVQDHDLDYEPITKDFRAARTKLTKLRSLLDEYAMHASTAARVETLIDDCLALPCR
;
A
#
# COMPACT_ATOMS: atom_id res chain seq x y z
N MET A 1 -16.25 -4.08 -13.99
CA MET A 1 -15.26 -4.15 -12.91
C MET A 1 -13.96 -4.68 -13.44
N ALA A 2 -12.89 -3.97 -13.17
CA ALA A 2 -11.57 -4.44 -13.56
C ALA A 2 -11.11 -5.51 -12.56
N ASN A 3 -10.75 -6.68 -13.09
CA ASN A 3 -10.07 -7.70 -12.30
C ASN A 3 -8.57 -7.51 -12.47
N TYR A 4 -7.85 -7.59 -11.36
CA TYR A 4 -6.39 -7.51 -11.37
C TYR A 4 -5.81 -8.90 -11.19
N ARG A 5 -4.80 -9.22 -11.98
CA ARG A 5 -4.00 -10.43 -11.78
C ARG A 5 -3.00 -10.20 -10.66
N ILE A 6 -2.55 -11.27 -10.03
CA ILE A 6 -1.60 -11.16 -8.92
C ILE A 6 -0.34 -10.40 -9.33
N ALA A 7 0.16 -10.63 -10.55
CA ALA A 7 1.34 -9.90 -11.04
C ALA A 7 1.10 -8.38 -11.12
N GLN A 8 -0.07 -7.96 -11.55
CA GLN A 8 -0.45 -6.54 -11.64
C GLN A 8 -0.59 -5.94 -10.23
N ALA A 9 -1.26 -6.66 -9.33
CA ALA A 9 -1.43 -6.23 -7.96
C ALA A 9 -0.09 -6.11 -7.25
N ALA A 10 0.82 -7.06 -7.46
CA ALA A 10 2.16 -7.03 -6.86
C ALA A 10 2.89 -5.73 -7.22
N LYS A 11 2.83 -5.32 -8.49
CA LYS A 11 3.48 -4.08 -8.93
C LYS A 11 2.87 -2.86 -8.23
N ILE A 12 1.54 -2.79 -8.15
CA ILE A 12 0.84 -1.69 -7.48
C ILE A 12 1.22 -1.62 -6.01
N ILE A 13 1.24 -2.77 -5.33
CA ILE A 13 1.56 -2.84 -3.90
C ILE A 13 3.03 -2.49 -3.64
N GLU A 14 3.95 -2.94 -4.50
CA GLU A 14 5.36 -2.58 -4.39
C GLU A 14 5.60 -1.08 -4.56
N GLU A 15 4.92 -0.45 -5.51
CA GLU A 15 5.02 0.99 -5.70
C GLU A 15 4.46 1.75 -4.48
N LEU A 16 3.35 1.27 -3.91
CA LEU A 16 2.81 1.85 -2.68
C LEU A 16 3.82 1.74 -1.54
N LEU A 17 4.47 0.59 -1.39
CA LEU A 17 5.49 0.40 -0.36
C LEU A 17 6.61 1.43 -0.49
N THR A 18 7.09 1.68 -1.71
CA THR A 18 8.13 2.66 -1.98
C THR A 18 7.67 4.07 -1.60
N GLY A 19 6.44 4.44 -1.95
CA GLY A 19 5.88 5.75 -1.61
C GLY A 19 5.70 5.93 -0.10
N LEU A 20 5.22 4.92 0.59
CA LEU A 20 5.06 4.95 2.04
C LEU A 20 6.42 5.06 2.75
N ASP A 21 7.43 4.37 2.24
CA ASP A 21 8.78 4.45 2.80
C ASP A 21 9.35 5.87 2.69
N GLN A 22 9.15 6.51 1.54
CA GLN A 22 9.56 7.89 1.35
C GLN A 22 8.85 8.82 2.36
N ALA A 23 7.54 8.66 2.52
CA ALA A 23 6.75 9.45 3.46
C ALA A 23 7.20 9.21 4.91
N TYR A 24 7.56 7.98 5.25
CA TYR A 24 8.10 7.64 6.57
C TYR A 24 9.33 8.48 6.89
N TRP A 25 10.29 8.56 5.95
CA TRP A 25 11.53 9.31 6.17
C TRP A 25 11.30 10.81 6.26
N GLU A 26 10.24 11.33 5.65
CA GLU A 26 9.87 12.75 5.72
C GLU A 26 9.03 13.10 6.93
N ALA A 27 8.50 12.11 7.65
CA ALA A 27 7.60 12.36 8.78
C ALA A 27 8.34 13.07 9.91
N SER A 28 7.70 14.08 10.49
CA SER A 28 8.30 14.99 11.47
C SER A 28 8.07 14.59 12.92
N THR A 29 7.16 13.65 13.18
CA THR A 29 6.84 13.21 14.54
C THR A 29 6.91 11.71 14.65
N ILE A 30 7.11 11.21 15.88
CA ILE A 30 7.14 9.78 16.16
C ILE A 30 5.78 9.15 15.84
N GLU A 31 4.69 9.83 16.17
CA GLU A 31 3.34 9.32 15.91
C GLU A 31 3.09 9.13 14.42
N ARG A 32 3.54 10.07 13.58
CA ARG A 32 3.40 9.95 12.12
C ARG A 32 4.30 8.86 11.58
N LYS A 33 5.53 8.74 12.09
CA LYS A 33 6.43 7.65 11.71
C LYS A 33 5.83 6.29 12.06
N ASP A 34 5.26 6.14 13.24
CA ASP A 34 4.61 4.90 13.67
C ASP A 34 3.43 4.56 12.77
N PHE A 35 2.65 5.57 12.38
CA PHE A 35 1.53 5.37 11.48
C PHE A 35 1.99 4.81 10.13
N PHE A 36 3.02 5.43 9.53
CA PHE A 36 3.59 4.93 8.28
C PHE A 36 4.23 3.56 8.45
N TYR A 37 4.91 3.33 9.57
CA TYR A 37 5.55 2.03 9.84
C TYR A 37 4.53 0.90 9.88
N ASP A 38 3.39 1.12 10.52
CA ASP A 38 2.34 0.11 10.59
C ASP A 38 1.81 -0.24 9.19
N LEU A 39 1.62 0.77 8.34
CA LEU A 39 1.20 0.56 6.96
C LEU A 39 2.28 -0.17 6.15
N ILE A 40 3.54 0.24 6.30
CA ILE A 40 4.67 -0.39 5.61
C ILE A 40 4.76 -1.87 5.98
N SER A 41 4.60 -2.19 7.27
CA SER A 41 4.64 -3.58 7.74
C SER A 41 3.54 -4.43 7.12
N ALA A 42 2.31 -3.90 7.04
CA ALA A 42 1.19 -4.62 6.46
C ALA A 42 1.39 -4.83 4.94
N VAL A 43 1.83 -3.80 4.24
CA VAL A 43 2.07 -3.86 2.79
C VAL A 43 3.23 -4.80 2.49
N HIS A 44 4.31 -4.73 3.26
CA HIS A 44 5.46 -5.63 3.10
C HIS A 44 5.05 -7.08 3.35
N GLY A 45 4.20 -7.33 4.35
CA GLY A 45 3.68 -8.67 4.63
C GLY A 45 2.93 -9.25 3.43
N GLU A 46 2.11 -8.44 2.77
CA GLU A 46 1.37 -8.88 1.58
C GLU A 46 2.33 -9.23 0.43
N ILE A 47 3.32 -8.38 0.16
CA ILE A 47 4.32 -8.64 -0.89
C ILE A 47 5.09 -9.92 -0.57
N SER A 48 5.44 -10.14 0.69
CA SER A 48 6.14 -11.36 1.10
C SER A 48 5.33 -12.61 0.80
N GLU A 49 4.03 -12.59 1.05
CA GLU A 49 3.16 -13.72 0.75
C GLU A 49 2.99 -13.92 -0.75
N ILE A 50 2.85 -12.84 -1.53
CA ILE A 50 2.78 -12.92 -2.98
C ILE A 50 4.07 -13.57 -3.55
N SER A 51 5.23 -13.21 -3.00
CA SER A 51 6.51 -13.72 -3.48
C SER A 51 6.69 -15.23 -3.25
N LYS A 52 5.90 -15.83 -2.36
CA LYS A 52 5.93 -17.28 -2.13
C LYS A 52 5.11 -18.06 -3.15
N LEU A 53 4.28 -17.39 -3.94
CA LEU A 53 3.46 -18.04 -4.95
C LEU A 53 4.30 -18.42 -6.16
N SER A 54 3.90 -19.48 -6.86
CA SER A 54 4.58 -19.88 -8.09
C SER A 54 4.34 -18.84 -9.19
N VAL A 55 5.23 -18.83 -10.19
CA VAL A 55 5.09 -17.94 -11.35
C VAL A 55 3.75 -18.17 -12.07
N GLN A 56 3.31 -19.41 -12.12
CA GLN A 56 2.04 -19.76 -12.77
C GLN A 56 0.85 -19.16 -12.04
N ASP A 57 0.92 -19.10 -10.71
CA ASP A 57 -0.17 -18.54 -9.89
C ASP A 57 -0.31 -17.03 -10.06
N HIS A 58 0.74 -16.33 -10.55
CA HIS A 58 0.69 -14.88 -10.76
C HIS A 58 -0.30 -14.48 -11.86
N ASP A 59 -0.78 -15.40 -12.67
CA ASP A 59 -1.82 -15.16 -13.67
C ASP A 59 -3.23 -15.27 -13.10
N LEU A 60 -3.37 -15.70 -11.85
CA LEU A 60 -4.66 -15.77 -11.18
C LEU A 60 -5.14 -14.39 -10.75
N ASP A 61 -6.44 -14.27 -10.56
CA ASP A 61 -7.03 -13.03 -10.06
C ASP A 61 -6.54 -12.75 -8.63
N TYR A 62 -6.25 -11.49 -8.37
CA TYR A 62 -5.76 -11.07 -7.07
C TYR A 62 -6.88 -10.95 -6.05
N GLU A 63 -6.64 -11.49 -4.86
CA GLU A 63 -7.39 -11.24 -3.64
C GLU A 63 -6.36 -11.04 -2.51
N PRO A 64 -6.61 -10.11 -1.57
CA PRO A 64 -5.68 -9.93 -0.46
C PRO A 64 -5.43 -11.23 0.29
N ILE A 65 -4.15 -11.53 0.51
CA ILE A 65 -3.72 -12.79 1.12
C ILE A 65 -3.68 -12.64 2.65
N THR A 66 -3.12 -11.53 3.14
CA THR A 66 -2.92 -11.34 4.57
C THR A 66 -4.09 -10.58 5.20
N LYS A 67 -4.37 -10.93 6.44
CA LYS A 67 -5.36 -10.24 7.26
C LYS A 67 -4.93 -8.80 7.55
N ASP A 68 -3.64 -8.60 7.77
CA ASP A 68 -3.10 -7.27 8.08
C ASP A 68 -3.25 -6.31 6.91
N PHE A 69 -3.03 -6.79 5.68
CA PHE A 69 -3.22 -5.95 4.49
C PHE A 69 -4.69 -5.57 4.30
N ARG A 70 -5.61 -6.51 4.55
CA ARG A 70 -7.04 -6.20 4.50
C ARG A 70 -7.42 -5.11 5.50
N ALA A 71 -6.91 -5.21 6.73
CA ALA A 71 -7.15 -4.22 7.77
C ALA A 71 -6.51 -2.87 7.42
N ALA A 72 -5.36 -2.89 6.74
CA ALA A 72 -4.64 -1.67 6.37
C ALA A 72 -5.41 -0.79 5.39
N ARG A 73 -6.36 -1.33 4.64
CA ARG A 73 -7.14 -0.53 3.68
C ARG A 73 -7.89 0.62 4.35
N THR A 74 -8.41 0.42 5.54
CA THR A 74 -9.05 1.48 6.33
C THR A 74 -8.06 2.57 6.68
N LYS A 75 -6.84 2.19 7.09
CA LYS A 75 -5.78 3.14 7.40
C LYS A 75 -5.31 3.90 6.18
N LEU A 76 -5.24 3.24 5.02
CA LEU A 76 -4.88 3.90 3.77
C LEU A 76 -5.92 4.95 3.37
N THR A 77 -7.19 4.65 3.54
CA THR A 77 -8.27 5.60 3.28
C THR A 77 -8.15 6.81 4.21
N LYS A 78 -7.84 6.58 5.47
CA LYS A 78 -7.62 7.65 6.44
C LYS A 78 -6.40 8.49 6.09
N LEU A 79 -5.29 7.84 5.73
CA LEU A 79 -4.07 8.55 5.33
C LEU A 79 -4.32 9.46 4.14
N ARG A 80 -5.10 9.00 3.16
CA ARG A 80 -5.40 9.80 1.98
C ARG A 80 -6.02 11.14 2.34
N SER A 81 -6.86 11.17 3.37
CA SER A 81 -7.48 12.42 3.84
C SER A 81 -6.55 13.30 4.68
N LEU A 82 -5.40 12.76 5.11
CA LEU A 82 -4.46 13.43 5.99
C LEU A 82 -3.12 13.74 5.32
N LEU A 83 -2.99 13.49 4.01
CA LEU A 83 -1.69 13.62 3.33
C LEU A 83 -1.11 15.02 3.42
N ASP A 84 -1.94 16.06 3.38
CA ASP A 84 -1.47 17.44 3.49
C ASP A 84 -0.81 17.72 4.84
N GLU A 85 -1.24 17.02 5.89
CA GLU A 85 -0.66 17.15 7.22
C GLU A 85 0.53 16.22 7.44
N TYR A 86 0.49 15.01 6.88
CA TYR A 86 1.43 13.94 7.20
C TYR A 86 2.64 13.91 6.29
N ALA A 87 2.50 14.32 5.04
CA ALA A 87 3.62 14.35 4.10
C ALA A 87 4.28 15.73 4.12
N MET A 88 5.60 15.76 4.30
CA MET A 88 6.35 17.00 4.39
C MET A 88 6.41 17.73 3.05
N HIS A 89 6.52 16.99 1.94
CA HIS A 89 6.64 17.56 0.60
C HIS A 89 5.36 17.32 -0.20
N ALA A 90 4.92 18.36 -0.92
CA ALA A 90 3.73 18.28 -1.78
C ALA A 90 3.87 17.21 -2.86
N SER A 91 5.08 17.02 -3.40
CA SER A 91 5.34 15.98 -4.41
C SER A 91 5.17 14.58 -3.84
N THR A 92 5.58 14.35 -2.60
CA THR A 92 5.40 13.08 -1.92
C THR A 92 3.91 12.84 -1.64
N ALA A 93 3.20 13.86 -1.17
CA ALA A 93 1.76 13.76 -0.92
C ALA A 93 1.00 13.38 -2.19
N ALA A 94 1.29 14.04 -3.31
CA ALA A 94 0.64 13.76 -4.59
C ALA A 94 0.93 12.33 -5.08
N ARG A 95 2.17 11.89 -4.94
CA ARG A 95 2.57 10.53 -5.33
C ARG A 95 1.87 9.48 -4.47
N VAL A 96 1.89 9.65 -3.17
CA VAL A 96 1.26 8.70 -2.24
C VAL A 96 -0.25 8.65 -2.47
N GLU A 97 -0.89 9.79 -2.72
CA GLU A 97 -2.32 9.84 -3.06
C GLU A 97 -2.64 8.94 -4.24
N THR A 98 -1.89 9.07 -5.33
CA THR A 98 -2.09 8.24 -6.52
C THR A 98 -1.87 6.76 -6.21
N LEU A 99 -0.80 6.44 -5.46
CA LEU A 99 -0.49 5.06 -5.10
C LEU A 99 -1.56 4.44 -4.20
N ILE A 100 -2.12 5.21 -3.27
CA ILE A 100 -3.22 4.76 -2.42
C ILE A 100 -4.46 4.49 -3.28
N ASP A 101 -4.81 5.41 -4.19
CA ASP A 101 -5.97 5.25 -5.06
C ASP A 101 -5.84 3.98 -5.91
N ASP A 102 -4.66 3.73 -6.47
CA ASP A 102 -4.42 2.51 -7.25
C ASP A 102 -4.58 1.25 -6.38
N CYS A 103 -4.07 1.29 -5.16
CA CYS A 103 -4.17 0.16 -4.24
C CYS A 103 -5.63 -0.08 -3.80
N LEU A 104 -6.38 0.98 -3.50
CA LEU A 104 -7.78 0.86 -3.08
C LEU A 104 -8.69 0.39 -4.22
N ALA A 105 -8.25 0.52 -5.47
CA ALA A 105 -8.96 -0.02 -6.62
C ALA A 105 -8.82 -1.54 -6.74
N LEU A 106 -7.84 -2.15 -6.03
CA LEU A 106 -7.69 -3.60 -6.02
C LEU A 106 -8.88 -4.26 -5.32
N PRO A 107 -9.33 -5.44 -5.80
CA PRO A 107 -10.43 -6.14 -5.14
C PRO A 107 -10.07 -6.53 -3.70
N CYS A 108 -11.05 -6.41 -2.82
CA CYS A 108 -10.92 -6.81 -1.41
C CYS A 108 -12.21 -7.48 -0.97
N ARG A 109 -12.11 -8.71 -0.54
CA ARG A 109 -13.25 -9.49 -0.05
C ARG A 109 -13.05 -9.89 1.39
#